data_53e5d4d6092bfbd677d6f4b7336a2981
#
_entry.id   53e5d4d6092bfbd677d6f4b7336a2981
#
_cell.length_a   1.000
_cell.length_b   1.000
_cell.length_c   1.000
_cell.angle_alpha   90.00
_cell.angle_beta   90.00
_cell.angle_gamma   90.00
#
_symmetry.space_group_name_H-M   'P 1'
#
loop_
_entity.id
_entity.type
_entity.pdbx_description
1 polymer ?
#
loop_
_entity_poly.entity_id
_entity_poly.type
_entity_poly.pdbx_seq_one_letter_code
_entity_poly.pdbx_strand_id
1 'polypeptide(L)'
;MIVLLVVYVLYWTSVRADRAMDGEIDHLQDRWATGAVTAGAQPAPEPRRYEPGASFAIMYIPRFGADWAKPVLQGTAPGTLKKGLGHYSRTARLGATGNFAVAGHRRTYGDPFEDFPQLRPGDAVVLTDGTTWFTYRVVRRPYRTLPTDTGVIDPVPRASGFRRPGRYLTLTTCEPEWGHSHRLIAWAHLDATQSVTQGKPKALHS
;
A
#
# COMPACT_ATOMS: atom_id res chain seq x y z
N MET A 1 -8.21 -33.05 -15.91
CA MET A 1 -6.78 -32.79 -16.06
C MET A 1 -6.47 -31.32 -16.28
N ILE A 2 -7.13 -30.60 -17.18
CA ILE A 2 -6.92 -29.16 -17.45
C ILE A 2 -7.18 -28.28 -16.19
N VAL A 3 -8.26 -28.54 -15.44
CA VAL A 3 -8.62 -27.79 -14.21
C VAL A 3 -7.53 -27.90 -13.14
N LEU A 4 -6.98 -29.08 -12.93
CA LEU A 4 -5.88 -29.31 -11.97
C LEU A 4 -4.60 -28.57 -12.40
N LEU A 5 -4.31 -28.51 -13.71
CA LEU A 5 -3.18 -27.76 -14.23
C LEU A 5 -3.35 -26.25 -13.99
N VAL A 6 -4.54 -25.72 -14.26
CA VAL A 6 -4.85 -24.29 -14.03
C VAL A 6 -4.74 -23.94 -12.55
N VAL A 7 -5.32 -24.75 -11.66
CA VAL A 7 -5.20 -24.57 -10.21
C VAL A 7 -3.74 -24.62 -9.76
N TYR A 8 -2.98 -25.57 -10.27
CA TYR A 8 -1.55 -25.72 -9.98
C TYR A 8 -0.74 -24.49 -10.43
N VAL A 9 -0.97 -24.01 -11.66
CA VAL A 9 -0.28 -22.82 -12.20
C VAL A 9 -0.64 -21.57 -11.41
N LEU A 10 -1.91 -21.37 -11.06
CA LEU A 10 -2.36 -20.24 -10.25
C LEU A 10 -1.75 -20.28 -8.84
N TYR A 11 -1.76 -21.45 -8.19
CA TYR A 11 -1.15 -21.64 -6.88
C TYR A 11 0.36 -21.37 -6.91
N TRP A 12 1.10 -21.92 -7.89
CA TRP A 12 2.54 -21.69 -8.00
C TRP A 12 2.90 -20.23 -8.30
N THR A 13 2.12 -19.55 -9.13
CA THR A 13 2.36 -18.12 -9.42
C THR A 13 2.10 -17.24 -8.20
N SER A 14 1.09 -17.55 -7.39
CA SER A 14 0.79 -16.84 -6.15
C SER A 14 1.89 -17.02 -5.12
N VAL A 15 2.30 -18.27 -4.84
CA VAL A 15 3.38 -18.59 -3.89
C VAL A 15 4.71 -17.94 -4.28
N ARG A 16 5.04 -17.91 -5.58
CA ARG A 16 6.26 -17.25 -6.06
C ARG A 16 6.20 -15.74 -5.89
N ALA A 17 5.04 -15.14 -6.12
CA ALA A 17 4.84 -13.71 -5.96
C ALA A 17 4.91 -13.29 -4.49
N ASP A 18 4.31 -14.06 -3.58
CA ASP A 18 4.41 -13.81 -2.13
C ASP A 18 5.86 -13.86 -1.67
N ARG A 19 6.62 -14.91 -2.04
CA ARG A 19 8.05 -14.98 -1.72
C ARG A 19 8.86 -13.83 -2.30
N ALA A 20 8.50 -13.33 -3.48
CA ALA A 20 9.18 -12.19 -4.08
C ALA A 20 8.86 -10.89 -3.30
N MET A 21 7.63 -10.73 -2.81
CA MET A 21 7.23 -9.60 -1.96
C MET A 21 7.92 -9.66 -0.58
N ASP A 22 7.99 -10.85 0.03
CA ASP A 22 8.71 -11.05 1.29
C ASP A 22 10.20 -10.71 1.14
N GLY A 23 10.84 -11.19 0.08
CA GLY A 23 12.23 -10.84 -0.23
C GLY A 23 12.45 -9.36 -0.49
N GLU A 24 11.48 -8.65 -1.09
CA GLU A 24 11.53 -7.19 -1.27
C GLU A 24 11.40 -6.45 0.08
N ILE A 25 10.57 -6.97 1.01
CA ILE A 25 10.46 -6.45 2.38
C ILE A 25 11.76 -6.64 3.14
N ASP A 26 12.35 -7.83 3.12
CA ASP A 26 13.61 -8.13 3.80
C ASP A 26 14.72 -7.21 3.29
N HIS A 27 14.86 -7.09 1.97
CA HIS A 27 15.84 -6.20 1.36
C HIS A 27 15.64 -4.71 1.73
N LEU A 28 14.38 -4.28 1.89
CA LEU A 28 14.06 -2.94 2.32
C LEU A 28 14.45 -2.72 3.79
N GLN A 29 14.16 -3.68 4.66
CA GLN A 29 14.51 -3.64 6.08
C GLN A 29 16.04 -3.65 6.29
N ASP A 30 16.77 -4.44 5.53
CA ASP A 30 18.24 -4.48 5.54
C ASP A 30 18.83 -3.11 5.15
N ARG A 31 18.29 -2.47 4.12
CA ARG A 31 18.70 -1.12 3.73
C ARG A 31 18.43 -0.09 4.82
N TRP A 32 17.31 -0.18 5.52
CA TRP A 32 17.00 0.70 6.65
C TRP A 32 17.96 0.47 7.83
N ALA A 33 18.23 -0.79 8.17
CA ALA A 33 19.17 -1.14 9.23
C ALA A 33 20.58 -0.60 8.94
N THR A 34 21.07 -0.79 7.70
CA THR A 34 22.39 -0.29 7.27
C THR A 34 22.43 1.24 7.24
N GLY A 35 21.36 1.89 6.76
CA GLY A 35 21.25 3.35 6.74
C GLY A 35 21.21 3.97 8.12
N ALA A 36 20.59 3.32 9.10
CA ALA A 36 20.56 3.78 10.48
C ALA A 36 21.95 3.76 11.16
N VAL A 37 22.77 2.76 10.83
CA VAL A 37 24.16 2.65 11.36
C VAL A 37 25.05 3.78 10.82
N THR A 38 24.84 4.21 9.57
CA THR A 38 25.64 5.28 8.94
C THR A 38 25.17 6.70 9.27
N ALA A 39 23.93 6.87 9.74
CA ALA A 39 23.31 8.18 10.01
C ALA A 39 23.67 8.78 11.39
N GLY A 40 24.54 8.18 12.17
CA GLY A 40 24.87 8.55 13.55
C GLY A 40 25.48 9.94 13.77
N ALA A 41 25.59 10.82 12.76
CA ALA A 41 26.19 12.17 12.93
C ALA A 41 25.78 13.20 11.86
N GLN A 42 24.72 13.02 11.07
CA GLN A 42 24.36 14.00 10.02
C GLN A 42 22.96 14.59 10.21
N PRO A 43 22.73 15.88 9.79
CA PRO A 43 21.41 16.48 9.75
C PRO A 43 20.45 15.59 8.96
N ALA A 44 19.16 15.60 9.35
CA ALA A 44 18.12 14.81 8.67
C ALA A 44 18.25 14.96 7.15
N PRO A 45 18.45 13.86 6.41
CA PRO A 45 18.61 13.94 4.97
C PRO A 45 17.36 14.54 4.33
N GLU A 46 17.55 15.37 3.29
CA GLU A 46 16.44 15.84 2.47
C GLU A 46 15.55 14.68 2.06
N PRO A 47 14.22 14.89 1.94
CA PRO A 47 13.29 13.84 1.56
C PRO A 47 13.75 13.18 0.25
N ARG A 48 14.30 11.97 0.33
CA ARG A 48 14.82 11.24 -0.83
C ARG A 48 13.71 11.11 -1.87
N ARG A 49 14.02 11.40 -3.12
CA ARG A 49 13.10 11.09 -4.23
C ARG A 49 12.89 9.59 -4.27
N TYR A 50 11.64 9.18 -4.45
CA TYR A 50 11.33 7.77 -4.68
C TYR A 50 11.84 7.35 -6.05
N GLU A 51 12.71 6.35 -6.10
CA GLU A 51 13.26 5.83 -7.35
C GLU A 51 12.23 4.95 -8.06
N PRO A 52 11.97 5.15 -9.38
CA PRO A 52 11.01 4.34 -10.11
C PRO A 52 11.25 2.83 -9.96
N GLY A 53 10.21 2.10 -9.59
CA GLY A 53 10.25 0.63 -9.41
C GLY A 53 10.94 0.16 -8.14
N ALA A 54 11.52 1.05 -7.32
CA ALA A 54 12.12 0.68 -6.04
C ALA A 54 11.11 0.74 -4.91
N SER A 55 11.21 -0.18 -3.96
CA SER A 55 10.46 -0.17 -2.70
C SER A 55 10.97 0.92 -1.76
N PHE A 56 10.04 1.61 -1.10
CA PHE A 56 10.37 2.70 -0.16
C PHE A 56 9.56 2.65 1.13
N ALA A 57 8.50 1.82 1.20
CA ALA A 57 7.67 1.67 2.38
C ALA A 57 7.11 0.25 2.47
N ILE A 58 6.65 -0.13 3.66
CA ILE A 58 5.88 -1.36 3.89
C ILE A 58 4.51 -0.96 4.39
N MET A 59 3.46 -1.57 3.83
CA MET A 59 2.07 -1.38 4.25
C MET A 59 1.58 -2.60 5.00
N TYR A 60 0.82 -2.37 6.06
CA TYR A 60 0.16 -3.36 6.90
C TYR A 60 -1.33 -3.04 6.98
N ILE A 61 -2.18 -4.04 6.82
CA ILE A 61 -3.64 -3.90 6.99
C ILE A 61 -4.12 -5.04 7.90
N PRO A 62 -4.26 -4.81 9.22
CA PRO A 62 -4.64 -5.87 10.16
C PRO A 62 -5.97 -6.56 9.82
N ARG A 63 -6.88 -5.85 9.16
CA ARG A 63 -8.14 -6.42 8.65
C ARG A 63 -7.92 -7.59 7.69
N PHE A 64 -6.82 -7.61 6.95
CA PHE A 64 -6.50 -8.68 5.98
C PHE A 64 -5.72 -9.84 6.59
N GLY A 65 -5.30 -9.70 7.83
CA GLY A 65 -4.56 -10.69 8.59
C GLY A 65 -3.47 -10.07 9.45
N ALA A 66 -3.14 -10.72 10.56
CA ALA A 66 -2.12 -10.22 11.50
C ALA A 66 -0.73 -10.11 10.87
N ASP A 67 -0.43 -11.00 9.92
CA ASP A 67 0.86 -11.08 9.22
C ASP A 67 0.80 -10.42 7.83
N TRP A 68 -0.33 -9.78 7.46
CA TRP A 68 -0.44 -9.16 6.15
C TRP A 68 0.47 -7.93 6.07
N ALA A 69 1.52 -8.05 5.28
CA ALA A 69 2.48 -7.00 4.99
C ALA A 69 2.82 -7.01 3.50
N LYS A 70 2.85 -5.85 2.86
CA LYS A 70 3.20 -5.74 1.43
C LYS A 70 4.13 -4.55 1.19
N PRO A 71 5.17 -4.71 0.34
CA PRO A 71 6.06 -3.62 -0.02
C PRO A 71 5.33 -2.60 -0.90
N VAL A 72 5.63 -1.32 -0.73
CA VAL A 72 5.15 -0.22 -1.57
C VAL A 72 6.30 0.29 -2.42
N LEU A 73 6.13 0.20 -3.74
CA LEU A 73 7.11 0.59 -4.74
C LEU A 73 6.68 1.87 -5.46
N GLN A 74 7.63 2.60 -5.99
CA GLN A 74 7.35 3.80 -6.76
C GLN A 74 6.89 3.48 -8.19
N GLY A 75 5.70 3.96 -8.57
CA GLY A 75 5.09 3.76 -9.87
C GLY A 75 4.08 2.62 -9.90
N THR A 76 3.22 2.65 -10.93
CA THR A 76 2.12 1.68 -11.13
C THR A 76 2.23 0.91 -12.44
N ALA A 77 3.44 0.85 -13.01
CA ALA A 77 3.71 0.04 -14.20
C ALA A 77 3.47 -1.45 -13.91
N PRO A 78 3.05 -2.25 -14.91
CA PRO A 78 2.77 -3.69 -14.70
C PRO A 78 3.93 -4.44 -14.04
N GLY A 79 5.18 -4.13 -14.39
CA GLY A 79 6.36 -4.73 -13.78
C GLY A 79 6.54 -4.39 -12.29
N THR A 80 6.13 -3.19 -11.88
CA THR A 80 6.14 -2.74 -10.49
C THR A 80 5.06 -3.46 -9.68
N LEU A 81 3.84 -3.50 -10.21
CA LEU A 81 2.70 -4.12 -9.52
C LEU A 81 2.84 -5.65 -9.34
N LYS A 82 3.69 -6.31 -10.12
CA LYS A 82 4.04 -7.73 -9.92
C LYS A 82 4.89 -7.97 -8.67
N LYS A 83 5.55 -6.94 -8.14
CA LYS A 83 6.46 -7.01 -7.00
C LYS A 83 5.83 -6.54 -5.69
N GLY A 84 4.63 -5.96 -5.73
CA GLY A 84 3.95 -5.44 -4.56
C GLY A 84 2.93 -4.37 -4.90
N LEU A 85 2.75 -3.43 -3.99
CA LEU A 85 1.85 -2.29 -4.17
C LEU A 85 2.58 -1.15 -4.89
N GLY A 86 1.88 -0.43 -5.77
CA GLY A 86 2.47 0.65 -6.56
C GLY A 86 1.94 2.01 -6.15
N HIS A 87 2.82 2.94 -5.78
CA HIS A 87 2.47 4.33 -5.53
C HIS A 87 2.27 5.10 -6.84
N TYR A 88 1.17 5.82 -6.97
CA TYR A 88 0.93 6.72 -8.10
C TYR A 88 1.89 7.92 -8.03
N SER A 89 2.87 7.98 -8.91
CA SER A 89 4.01 8.91 -8.84
C SER A 89 3.64 10.41 -8.86
N ARG A 90 2.42 10.75 -9.31
CA ARG A 90 1.91 12.13 -9.35
C ARG A 90 1.08 12.51 -8.12
N THR A 91 0.94 11.61 -7.17
CA THR A 91 0.20 11.85 -5.92
C THR A 91 1.14 12.25 -4.80
N ALA A 92 0.58 12.66 -3.65
CA ALA A 92 1.39 13.12 -2.52
C ALA A 92 2.34 12.03 -2.02
N ARG A 93 3.43 12.43 -1.39
CA ARG A 93 4.34 11.53 -0.68
C ARG A 93 3.68 10.98 0.59
N LEU A 94 4.17 9.84 1.06
CA LEU A 94 3.72 9.23 2.30
C LEU A 94 3.76 10.24 3.46
N GLY A 95 2.64 10.42 4.15
CA GLY A 95 2.49 11.33 5.28
C GLY A 95 2.44 12.81 4.93
N ALA A 96 2.64 13.23 3.69
CA ALA A 96 2.55 14.62 3.27
C ALA A 96 1.10 15.10 3.12
N THR A 97 0.90 16.40 3.11
CA THR A 97 -0.39 17.02 2.75
C THR A 97 -0.74 16.67 1.30
N GLY A 98 -1.98 16.27 1.09
CA GLY A 98 -2.50 15.76 -0.17
C GLY A 98 -2.98 14.31 -0.02
N ASN A 99 -2.96 13.56 -1.10
CA ASN A 99 -3.46 12.19 -1.15
C ASN A 99 -2.34 11.25 -1.63
N PHE A 100 -1.86 10.39 -0.75
CA PHE A 100 -0.93 9.32 -1.08
C PHE A 100 -1.71 8.15 -1.67
N ALA A 101 -1.60 7.91 -2.98
CA ALA A 101 -2.43 6.90 -3.64
C ALA A 101 -1.61 5.66 -4.04
N VAL A 102 -2.19 4.48 -3.79
CA VAL A 102 -1.54 3.19 -3.99
C VAL A 102 -2.47 2.24 -4.74
N ALA A 103 -1.92 1.54 -5.73
CA ALA A 103 -2.58 0.47 -6.47
C ALA A 103 -2.04 -0.90 -6.06
N GLY A 104 -2.89 -1.91 -6.12
CA GLY A 104 -2.52 -3.31 -5.96
C GLY A 104 -3.41 -4.24 -6.78
N HIS A 105 -2.85 -5.39 -7.16
CA HIS A 105 -3.63 -6.43 -7.80
C HIS A 105 -4.70 -7.01 -6.87
N ARG A 106 -5.85 -7.43 -7.43
CA ARG A 106 -6.91 -8.08 -6.67
C ARG A 106 -6.69 -9.59 -6.57
N ARG A 107 -6.42 -10.26 -7.69
CA ARG A 107 -6.37 -11.73 -7.80
C ARG A 107 -5.21 -12.24 -8.65
N THR A 108 -4.12 -11.54 -8.69
CA THR A 108 -2.90 -11.97 -9.38
C THR A 108 -1.68 -11.50 -8.62
N TYR A 109 -0.57 -12.20 -8.82
CA TYR A 109 0.72 -11.86 -8.24
C TYR A 109 0.67 -11.72 -6.71
N GLY A 110 0.23 -12.80 -6.02
CA GLY A 110 0.15 -12.86 -4.55
C GLY A 110 -1.08 -12.16 -3.97
N ASP A 111 -2.05 -11.85 -4.81
CA ASP A 111 -3.40 -11.39 -4.43
C ASP A 111 -3.42 -10.31 -3.33
N PRO A 112 -2.54 -9.25 -3.41
CA PRO A 112 -2.32 -8.36 -2.27
C PRO A 112 -3.60 -7.66 -1.80
N PHE A 113 -4.61 -7.49 -2.65
CA PHE A 113 -5.88 -6.86 -2.33
C PHE A 113 -7.09 -7.79 -2.52
N GLU A 114 -6.91 -9.11 -2.33
CA GLU A 114 -8.01 -10.08 -2.36
C GLU A 114 -9.15 -9.69 -1.42
N ASP A 115 -8.81 -9.37 -0.17
CA ASP A 115 -9.72 -9.05 0.92
C ASP A 115 -10.19 -7.59 0.95
N PHE A 116 -9.90 -6.82 -0.10
CA PHE A 116 -10.26 -5.41 -0.18
C PHE A 116 -11.72 -5.09 0.18
N PRO A 117 -12.74 -5.90 -0.21
CA PRO A 117 -14.14 -5.65 0.16
C PRO A 117 -14.42 -5.74 1.66
N GLN A 118 -13.54 -6.36 2.44
CA GLN A 118 -13.71 -6.49 3.89
C GLN A 118 -13.42 -5.19 4.65
N LEU A 119 -12.76 -4.20 4.02
CA LEU A 119 -12.46 -2.91 4.65
C LEU A 119 -13.71 -2.20 5.15
N ARG A 120 -13.60 -1.64 6.35
CA ARG A 120 -14.68 -0.94 7.06
C ARG A 120 -14.19 0.40 7.59
N PRO A 121 -15.10 1.36 7.82
CA PRO A 121 -14.76 2.59 8.54
C PRO A 121 -14.09 2.28 9.87
N GLY A 122 -13.00 3.00 10.16
CA GLY A 122 -12.20 2.82 11.37
C GLY A 122 -11.05 1.81 11.26
N ASP A 123 -11.05 0.94 10.24
CA ASP A 123 -9.93 0.01 10.03
C ASP A 123 -8.60 0.75 9.85
N ALA A 124 -7.55 0.20 10.42
CA ALA A 124 -6.22 0.74 10.31
C ALA A 124 -5.55 0.29 9.00
N VAL A 125 -4.89 1.25 8.34
CA VAL A 125 -3.87 1.00 7.33
C VAL A 125 -2.59 1.66 7.84
N VAL A 126 -1.61 0.86 8.18
CA VAL A 126 -0.36 1.32 8.77
C VAL A 126 0.76 1.20 7.75
N LEU A 127 1.55 2.25 7.59
CA LEU A 127 2.73 2.23 6.74
C LEU A 127 3.98 2.62 7.53
N THR A 128 5.13 2.16 7.08
CA THR A 128 6.43 2.67 7.56
C THR A 128 7.39 2.89 6.41
N ASP A 129 8.20 3.93 6.54
CA ASP A 129 9.33 4.23 5.63
C ASP A 129 10.70 3.87 6.25
N GLY A 130 10.67 3.14 7.38
CA GLY A 130 11.86 2.77 8.16
C GLY A 130 12.27 3.81 9.20
N THR A 131 11.69 5.01 9.19
CA THR A 131 11.94 6.07 10.18
C THR A 131 10.70 6.42 10.97
N THR A 132 9.55 6.40 10.30
CA THR A 132 8.26 6.84 10.82
C THR A 132 7.19 5.79 10.52
N TRP A 133 6.32 5.59 11.48
CA TRP A 133 5.05 4.89 11.33
C TRP A 133 3.94 5.90 11.03
N PHE A 134 3.12 5.59 10.03
CA PHE A 134 1.95 6.37 9.61
C PHE A 134 0.72 5.50 9.78
N THR A 135 -0.17 5.86 10.69
CA THR A 135 -1.45 5.18 10.90
C THR A 135 -2.56 5.96 10.21
N TYR A 136 -3.18 5.37 9.22
CA TYR A 136 -4.36 5.90 8.54
C TYR A 136 -5.61 5.15 9.01
N ARG A 137 -6.77 5.85 9.03
CA ARG A 137 -8.07 5.25 9.33
C ARG A 137 -8.98 5.33 8.11
N VAL A 138 -9.51 4.17 7.71
CA VAL A 138 -10.48 4.05 6.62
C VAL A 138 -11.73 4.84 6.99
N VAL A 139 -12.26 5.66 6.05
CA VAL A 139 -13.39 6.55 6.33
C VAL A 139 -14.74 5.99 5.91
N ARG A 140 -14.77 5.06 4.96
CA ARG A 140 -15.99 4.43 4.47
C ARG A 140 -15.70 3.06 3.84
N ARG A 141 -16.74 2.26 3.63
CA ARG A 141 -16.64 1.00 2.88
C ARG A 141 -16.12 1.25 1.46
N PRO A 142 -15.46 0.26 0.84
CA PRO A 142 -14.95 0.39 -0.51
C PRO A 142 -16.01 0.90 -1.50
N TYR A 143 -15.60 1.86 -2.30
CA TYR A 143 -16.41 2.54 -3.32
C TYR A 143 -16.10 1.95 -4.70
N ARG A 144 -17.13 1.52 -5.42
CA ARG A 144 -16.99 0.99 -6.78
C ARG A 144 -17.16 2.10 -7.81
N THR A 145 -16.21 2.18 -8.75
CA THR A 145 -16.24 3.20 -9.81
C THR A 145 -15.65 2.66 -11.12
N LEU A 146 -15.66 3.49 -12.17
CA LEU A 146 -15.07 3.15 -13.47
C LEU A 146 -13.53 3.35 -13.46
N PRO A 147 -12.78 2.63 -14.31
CA PRO A 147 -11.35 2.83 -14.45
C PRO A 147 -10.93 4.24 -14.89
N THR A 148 -11.85 4.96 -15.53
CA THR A 148 -11.67 6.33 -16.04
C THR A 148 -11.88 7.40 -14.98
N ASP A 149 -12.40 7.05 -13.80
CA ASP A 149 -12.59 8.00 -12.69
C ASP A 149 -11.26 8.28 -11.99
N THR A 150 -10.47 9.17 -12.55
CA THR A 150 -9.18 9.57 -12.00
C THR A 150 -9.31 10.48 -10.79
N GLY A 151 -10.45 11.11 -10.57
CA GLY A 151 -10.71 11.99 -9.42
C GLY A 151 -10.64 11.29 -8.06
N VAL A 152 -10.66 9.94 -8.05
CA VAL A 152 -10.51 9.16 -6.82
C VAL A 152 -9.14 9.30 -6.16
N ILE A 153 -8.12 9.72 -6.93
CA ILE A 153 -6.74 9.95 -6.43
C ILE A 153 -6.36 11.43 -6.37
N ASP A 154 -7.31 12.34 -6.59
CA ASP A 154 -7.06 13.79 -6.44
C ASP A 154 -6.51 14.12 -5.05
N PRO A 155 -5.80 15.25 -4.87
CA PRO A 155 -5.32 15.70 -3.55
C PRO A 155 -6.41 15.75 -2.47
N VAL A 156 -7.66 16.07 -2.86
CA VAL A 156 -8.87 16.00 -2.03
C VAL A 156 -9.94 15.25 -2.84
N PRO A 157 -10.01 13.90 -2.76
CA PRO A 157 -10.96 13.13 -3.55
C PRO A 157 -12.41 13.44 -3.15
N ARG A 158 -13.20 14.03 -4.05
CA ARG A 158 -14.58 14.49 -3.73
C ARG A 158 -15.49 13.33 -3.29
N ALA A 159 -15.38 12.18 -3.94
CA ALA A 159 -16.20 11.02 -3.63
C ALA A 159 -15.90 10.39 -2.25
N SER A 160 -14.76 10.70 -1.64
CA SER A 160 -14.40 10.26 -0.29
C SER A 160 -15.25 10.89 0.82
N GLY A 161 -15.76 12.10 0.55
CA GLY A 161 -16.40 12.98 1.54
C GLY A 161 -15.44 14.02 2.13
N PHE A 162 -14.16 13.99 1.79
CA PHE A 162 -13.20 15.02 2.22
C PHE A 162 -13.54 16.38 1.59
N ARG A 163 -13.38 17.45 2.38
CA ARG A 163 -13.79 18.80 2.00
C ARG A 163 -12.64 19.82 2.01
N ARG A 164 -11.51 19.49 2.60
CA ARG A 164 -10.37 20.39 2.81
C ARG A 164 -9.06 19.67 2.48
N PRO A 165 -7.97 20.40 2.23
CA PRO A 165 -6.64 19.82 2.22
C PRO A 165 -6.36 19.08 3.54
N GLY A 166 -5.76 17.91 3.45
CA GLY A 166 -5.45 17.04 4.58
C GLY A 166 -4.35 16.04 4.19
N ARG A 167 -4.10 15.05 5.03
CA ARG A 167 -3.18 13.95 4.73
C ARG A 167 -4.00 12.69 4.52
N TYR A 168 -4.18 12.31 3.27
CA TYR A 168 -5.07 11.25 2.85
C TYR A 168 -4.31 10.08 2.24
N LEU A 169 -4.95 8.93 2.27
CA LEU A 169 -4.53 7.71 1.60
C LEU A 169 -5.68 7.22 0.71
N THR A 170 -5.36 6.86 -0.53
CA THR A 170 -6.27 6.14 -1.42
C THR A 170 -5.67 4.79 -1.77
N LEU A 171 -6.43 3.73 -1.58
CA LEU A 171 -6.12 2.40 -2.08
C LEU A 171 -7.01 2.09 -3.28
N THR A 172 -6.44 1.49 -4.33
CA THR A 172 -7.18 1.13 -5.55
C THR A 172 -6.88 -0.30 -5.98
N THR A 173 -7.92 -1.02 -6.40
CA THR A 173 -7.78 -2.36 -6.98
C THR A 173 -8.82 -2.60 -8.06
N CYS A 174 -8.68 -3.72 -8.80
CA CYS A 174 -9.62 -4.10 -9.84
C CYS A 174 -10.93 -4.67 -9.28
N GLU A 175 -12.02 -4.51 -10.06
CA GLU A 175 -13.34 -5.06 -9.82
C GLU A 175 -13.99 -5.43 -11.17
N PRO A 176 -14.72 -6.56 -11.31
CA PRO A 176 -14.91 -7.63 -10.33
C PRO A 176 -13.61 -8.39 -10.01
N GLU A 177 -13.67 -9.32 -9.07
CA GLU A 177 -12.53 -10.08 -8.54
C GLU A 177 -11.65 -10.71 -9.64
N TRP A 178 -12.27 -11.26 -10.66
CA TRP A 178 -11.63 -11.87 -11.85
C TRP A 178 -11.77 -11.00 -13.11
N GLY A 179 -11.80 -9.68 -12.93
CA GLY A 179 -11.98 -8.75 -14.03
C GLY A 179 -11.33 -7.40 -13.77
N HIS A 180 -11.61 -6.45 -14.66
CA HIS A 180 -11.03 -5.11 -14.59
C HIS A 180 -11.98 -4.01 -15.13
N SER A 181 -13.27 -4.34 -15.28
CA SER A 181 -14.27 -3.39 -15.80
C SER A 181 -14.51 -2.20 -14.86
N HIS A 182 -14.24 -2.37 -13.58
CA HIS A 182 -14.39 -1.34 -12.55
C HIS A 182 -13.15 -1.30 -11.64
N ARG A 183 -13.20 -0.37 -10.67
CA ARG A 183 -12.24 -0.26 -9.58
C ARG A 183 -12.96 -0.27 -8.25
N LEU A 184 -12.34 -0.87 -7.22
CA LEU A 184 -12.67 -0.63 -5.83
C LEU A 184 -11.67 0.36 -5.24
N ILE A 185 -12.21 1.33 -4.52
CA ILE A 185 -11.46 2.43 -3.92
C ILE A 185 -11.73 2.45 -2.41
N ALA A 186 -10.69 2.54 -1.61
CA ALA A 186 -10.79 2.84 -0.20
C ALA A 186 -10.04 4.12 0.12
N TRP A 187 -10.66 5.02 0.90
CA TRP A 187 -10.05 6.25 1.36
C TRP A 187 -9.84 6.22 2.85
N ALA A 188 -8.71 6.77 3.28
CA ALA A 188 -8.36 6.91 4.68
C ALA A 188 -7.75 8.29 4.94
N HIS A 189 -7.83 8.76 6.19
CA HIS A 189 -7.13 9.95 6.63
C HIS A 189 -6.02 9.56 7.61
N LEU A 190 -4.95 10.36 7.65
CA LEU A 190 -3.87 10.17 8.62
C LEU A 190 -4.39 10.49 10.02
N ASP A 191 -4.30 9.50 10.89
CA ASP A 191 -4.75 9.56 12.29
C ASP A 191 -3.57 9.85 13.25
N ALA A 192 -2.44 9.16 13.03
CA ALA A 192 -1.26 9.31 13.89
C ALA A 192 0.04 9.08 13.12
N THR A 193 1.10 9.67 13.63
CA THR A 193 2.49 9.36 13.25
C THR A 193 3.31 9.12 14.50
N GLN A 194 4.27 8.19 14.44
CA GLN A 194 5.24 7.97 15.52
C GLN A 194 6.59 7.53 14.94
N SER A 195 7.69 7.85 15.64
CA SER A 195 9.02 7.35 15.28
C SER A 195 9.08 5.83 15.42
N VAL A 196 9.83 5.15 14.55
CA VAL A 196 10.09 3.72 14.67
C VAL A 196 10.81 3.38 15.99
N THR A 197 11.56 4.32 16.57
CA THR A 197 12.22 4.16 17.87
C THR A 197 11.26 4.01 19.05
N GLN A 198 9.99 4.42 18.87
CA GLN A 198 8.93 4.25 19.87
C GLN A 198 8.23 2.87 19.78
N GLY A 199 8.72 2.00 18.89
CA GLY A 199 8.14 0.68 18.65
C GLY A 199 7.01 0.70 17.64
N LYS A 200 6.34 -0.45 17.49
CA LYS A 200 5.23 -0.63 16.54
C LYS A 200 3.93 0.02 17.07
N PRO A 201 3.13 0.64 16.19
CA PRO A 201 1.83 1.21 16.59
C PRO A 201 0.88 0.15 17.14
N LYS A 202 0.10 0.50 18.17
CA LYS A 202 -0.97 -0.37 18.70
C LYS A 202 -1.99 -0.77 17.63
N ALA A 203 -2.18 0.06 16.63
CA ALA A 203 -3.08 -0.18 15.51
C ALA A 203 -2.72 -1.43 14.66
N LEU A 204 -1.53 -2.00 14.80
CA LEU A 204 -1.14 -3.27 14.19
C LEU A 204 -1.71 -4.50 14.92
N HIS A 205 -2.23 -4.31 16.12
CA HIS A 205 -2.77 -5.39 16.97
C HIS A 205 -4.28 -5.25 17.22
N SER A 206 -4.97 -4.37 16.45
CA SER A 206 -6.40 -4.03 16.62
C SER A 206 -7.27 -4.69 15.57
#